data_7d8525e0ae8ed6026ec3648f9c930de8
#
_entry.id   7d8525e0ae8ed6026ec3648f9c930de8
#
_cell.length_a   1.000
_cell.length_b   1.000
_cell.length_c   1.000
_cell.angle_alpha   90.00
_cell.angle_beta   90.00
_cell.angle_gamma   90.00
#
_symmetry.space_group_name_H-M   'P 1'
#
loop_
_entity.id
_entity.type
_entity.pdbx_description
1 polymer ?
#
loop_
_entity_poly.entity_id
_entity_poly.type
_entity_poly.pdbx_seq_one_letter_code
_entity_poly.pdbx_strand_id
1 'polypeptide(L)'
;LESFRNRPVGCGLLVFHPKFSSSIEPPPSVNDRWTSCLEFPLEESVVEELSWIQDGTRSVTVLLVTVRFFRENFSVSAFSFHLDAVDPRTGARVGRLETPHGVVETPAFMPVGTLATVKGLTPEQLQRAGAQMLLANTYHLALRPTSDVVAELGGLHKFMNWDGPILTDSGGFQVFSLASSRKIDDDKVVFRSHIDGSLLELSPERAVLIQEQLGADIIMCLDECPAHDASPEKMTAAVNRTTHWAARCREAQKRTDQLLFGIVQGGTSKSLRELSAKGLLPLNFPGYAVGGLSVGEEPSAMYTTLEFTIPLLPSDRPRYLMGVGRPIDILEGVLRGVDLFDCVMPTRNGRNAMAFTSQGGLKLRNLKYRTDPSPLDPDCDCQVCRQFSRAYLRHLFIAGEMLGPILLSWHNIAYYQRMLRDLRDAIRQGKATEFREAQMRRSK
;
A
#
# COMPACT_ATOMS: atom_id res chain seq x y z
N LEU A 1 12.38 -44.91 6.25
CA LEU A 1 11.80 -43.63 5.67
C LEU A 1 10.39 -43.31 6.17
N GLU A 2 9.68 -44.21 6.84
CA GLU A 2 8.29 -43.98 7.32
C GLU A 2 8.16 -43.54 8.79
N SER A 3 9.25 -43.41 9.56
CA SER A 3 9.20 -43.08 10.99
C SER A 3 9.41 -41.58 11.32
N PHE A 4 9.46 -40.68 10.34
CA PHE A 4 9.78 -39.25 10.56
C PHE A 4 8.59 -38.28 10.37
N ARG A 5 7.35 -38.77 10.42
CA ARG A 5 6.15 -37.95 10.12
C ARG A 5 5.58 -37.15 11.27
N ASN A 6 6.20 -37.07 12.44
CA ASN A 6 5.67 -36.20 13.52
C ASN A 6 6.78 -35.59 14.36
N ARG A 7 7.42 -34.52 13.89
CA ARG A 7 8.15 -33.57 14.75
C ARG A 7 7.94 -32.15 14.28
N PRO A 8 7.50 -31.26 15.16
CA PRO A 8 7.47 -29.82 14.88
C PRO A 8 8.90 -29.29 15.07
N VAL A 9 9.50 -28.79 14.06
CA VAL A 9 10.72 -27.98 13.89
C VAL A 9 11.49 -28.53 12.70
N GLY A 10 11.68 -27.69 11.66
CA GLY A 10 12.28 -28.11 10.41
C GLY A 10 13.75 -28.48 10.55
N CYS A 11 14.04 -29.78 10.64
CA CYS A 11 15.35 -30.36 10.43
C CYS A 11 15.43 -30.76 8.95
N GLY A 12 16.18 -30.04 8.15
CA GLY A 12 16.45 -30.41 6.75
C GLY A 12 17.62 -31.37 6.69
N LEU A 13 17.40 -32.63 6.24
CA LEU A 13 18.47 -33.59 5.96
C LEU A 13 18.94 -33.37 4.51
N LEU A 14 20.13 -32.83 4.33
CA LEU A 14 20.79 -32.74 3.02
C LEU A 14 21.69 -33.99 2.84
N VAL A 15 21.26 -34.92 1.98
CA VAL A 15 22.06 -36.09 1.60
C VAL A 15 22.77 -35.80 0.29
N PHE A 16 24.09 -35.67 0.32
CA PHE A 16 24.90 -35.56 -0.89
C PHE A 16 25.38 -36.95 -1.32
N HIS A 17 25.01 -37.39 -2.51
CA HIS A 17 25.60 -38.53 -3.18
C HIS A 17 26.75 -38.10 -4.08
N PRO A 18 28.02 -38.37 -3.77
CA PRO A 18 29.10 -38.12 -4.70
C PRO A 18 29.03 -39.11 -5.85
N LYS A 19 28.86 -38.64 -7.08
CA LYS A 19 29.14 -39.44 -8.26
C LYS A 19 30.66 -39.44 -8.48
N PHE A 20 31.36 -40.52 -8.14
CA PHE A 20 32.77 -40.71 -8.51
C PHE A 20 32.86 -41.10 -9.98
N SER A 21 33.58 -40.33 -10.76
CA SER A 21 34.15 -40.74 -12.02
C SER A 21 35.48 -41.48 -11.72
N SER A 22 35.73 -42.60 -12.40
CA SER A 22 36.76 -43.61 -12.14
C SER A 22 38.21 -43.21 -12.47
N SER A 23 38.64 -41.99 -12.16
CA SER A 23 40.00 -41.54 -12.53
C SER A 23 40.60 -40.51 -11.56
N ILE A 24 40.47 -40.73 -10.24
CA ILE A 24 41.23 -39.94 -9.25
C ILE A 24 41.88 -40.87 -8.26
N GLU A 25 43.24 -40.91 -8.26
CA GLU A 25 44.05 -41.60 -7.26
C GLU A 25 43.85 -41.00 -5.86
N PRO A 26 43.89 -41.80 -4.77
CA PRO A 26 43.71 -41.30 -3.41
C PRO A 26 44.94 -40.47 -2.97
N PRO A 27 44.77 -39.38 -2.24
CA PRO A 27 45.86 -38.58 -1.70
C PRO A 27 46.52 -39.32 -0.51
N PRO A 28 47.82 -39.11 -0.28
CA PRO A 28 48.54 -39.66 0.82
C PRO A 28 48.27 -38.91 2.13
N SER A 29 48.04 -39.68 3.22
CA SER A 29 48.02 -39.34 4.64
C SER A 29 46.94 -38.35 5.14
N VAL A 30 46.18 -38.90 6.08
CA VAL A 30 45.12 -38.27 6.91
C VAL A 30 45.76 -37.27 7.88
N ASN A 31 46.04 -36.08 7.47
CA ASN A 31 46.32 -34.94 8.42
C ASN A 31 46.26 -33.54 7.83
N ASP A 32 45.64 -33.35 6.71
CA ASP A 32 45.46 -31.97 6.19
C ASP A 32 44.00 -31.53 6.28
N ARG A 33 43.82 -30.46 7.05
CA ARG A 33 42.55 -29.72 7.19
C ARG A 33 42.11 -29.22 5.82
N TRP A 34 41.02 -29.73 5.31
CA TRP A 34 40.30 -29.10 4.22
C TRP A 34 39.54 -27.89 4.72
N THR A 35 40.21 -26.76 4.78
CA THR A 35 39.60 -25.45 4.89
C THR A 35 39.74 -24.79 3.54
N SER A 36 38.87 -25.12 2.58
CA SER A 36 38.68 -24.21 1.45
C SER A 36 37.40 -24.56 0.69
N CYS A 37 36.67 -23.51 0.40
CA CYS A 37 35.60 -23.36 -0.58
C CYS A 37 34.22 -23.87 -0.23
N LEU A 38 33.56 -23.16 0.67
CA LEU A 38 32.15 -22.78 0.54
C LEU A 38 31.98 -21.45 1.28
N GLU A 39 32.35 -20.35 0.62
CA GLU A 39 31.93 -19.02 1.04
C GLU A 39 30.45 -18.86 0.69
N PHE A 40 29.59 -19.25 1.65
CA PHE A 40 28.27 -18.66 1.74
C PHE A 40 28.34 -17.55 2.78
N PRO A 41 27.80 -16.35 2.53
CA PRO A 41 27.66 -15.34 3.56
C PRO A 41 26.54 -15.78 4.51
N LEU A 42 26.90 -16.61 5.48
CA LEU A 42 26.06 -17.00 6.61
C LEU A 42 26.59 -16.26 7.83
N GLU A 43 25.95 -15.16 8.16
CA GLU A 43 26.10 -14.57 9.49
C GLU A 43 25.53 -15.57 10.51
N GLU A 44 26.45 -16.10 11.38
CA GLU A 44 26.19 -16.93 12.56
C GLU A 44 25.44 -18.26 12.35
N SER A 45 26.16 -19.27 11.86
CA SER A 45 25.78 -20.67 12.00
C SER A 45 26.70 -21.39 13.01
N VAL A 46 26.10 -21.98 14.04
CA VAL A 46 26.84 -22.84 15.01
C VAL A 46 26.71 -24.30 14.56
N VAL A 47 27.84 -24.94 14.30
CA VAL A 47 27.90 -26.38 14.03
C VAL A 47 28.03 -27.11 15.37
N GLU A 48 26.98 -27.80 15.85
CA GLU A 48 26.98 -28.41 17.18
C GLU A 48 27.49 -29.87 17.19
N GLU A 49 27.43 -30.61 16.09
CA GLU A 49 27.87 -32.02 16.11
C GLU A 49 28.30 -32.57 14.75
N LEU A 50 29.47 -33.24 14.73
CA LEU A 50 29.96 -34.03 13.61
C LEU A 50 29.92 -35.50 14.03
N SER A 51 29.08 -36.32 13.41
CA SER A 51 29.03 -37.76 13.66
C SER A 51 29.41 -38.57 12.44
N TRP A 52 30.21 -39.65 12.65
CA TRP A 52 30.66 -40.57 11.63
C TRP A 52 29.87 -41.88 11.74
N ILE A 53 29.34 -42.38 10.66
CA ILE A 53 28.71 -43.69 10.59
C ILE A 53 29.54 -44.58 9.65
N GLN A 54 30.03 -45.70 10.17
CA GLN A 54 30.78 -46.68 9.41
C GLN A 54 29.87 -47.89 9.14
N ASP A 55 29.58 -48.20 7.88
CA ASP A 55 28.87 -49.42 7.51
C ASP A 55 29.87 -50.50 7.04
N GLY A 56 29.69 -51.70 7.52
CA GLY A 56 30.70 -52.76 7.60
C GLY A 56 31.22 -53.39 6.29
N THR A 57 30.88 -52.87 5.09
CA THR A 57 31.31 -53.49 3.82
C THR A 57 31.82 -52.56 2.73
N ARG A 58 31.66 -51.24 2.88
CA ARG A 58 32.33 -50.22 2.04
C ARG A 58 32.44 -48.91 2.85
N SER A 59 33.67 -48.37 2.90
CA SER A 59 33.87 -47.08 3.60
C SER A 59 33.15 -45.95 2.85
N VAL A 60 31.92 -45.65 3.23
CA VAL A 60 31.21 -44.46 2.79
C VAL A 60 31.20 -43.49 3.96
N THR A 61 31.97 -42.44 3.86
CA THR A 61 31.97 -41.37 4.85
C THR A 61 30.77 -40.47 4.59
N VAL A 62 29.76 -40.55 5.46
CA VAL A 62 28.61 -39.64 5.42
C VAL A 62 28.85 -38.53 6.44
N LEU A 63 29.07 -37.32 5.98
CA LEU A 63 29.16 -36.14 6.83
C LEU A 63 27.74 -35.64 7.13
N LEU A 64 27.25 -35.86 8.33
CA LEU A 64 25.98 -35.27 8.80
C LEU A 64 26.28 -33.91 9.40
N VAL A 65 25.95 -32.86 8.67
CA VAL A 65 25.97 -31.46 9.16
C VAL A 65 24.56 -31.11 9.63
N THR A 66 24.37 -31.04 10.94
CA THR A 66 23.10 -30.57 11.53
C THR A 66 23.19 -29.07 11.68
N VAL A 67 22.53 -28.35 10.81
CA VAL A 67 22.39 -26.88 10.92
C VAL A 67 21.13 -26.59 11.73
N ARG A 68 21.29 -26.16 12.97
CA ARG A 68 20.18 -25.62 13.77
C ARG A 68 19.98 -24.17 13.38
N PHE A 69 18.89 -23.87 12.71
CA PHE A 69 18.43 -22.50 12.59
C PHE A 69 17.80 -22.08 13.92
N PHE A 70 18.50 -21.30 14.72
CA PHE A 70 17.87 -20.55 15.76
C PHE A 70 17.04 -19.45 15.07
N ARG A 71 15.72 -19.67 14.99
CA ARG A 71 14.83 -18.53 14.91
C ARG A 71 14.95 -17.83 16.26
N GLU A 72 15.79 -16.82 16.35
CA GLU A 72 15.58 -15.83 17.36
C GLU A 72 14.15 -15.33 17.16
N ASN A 73 13.30 -15.53 18.17
CA ASN A 73 12.05 -14.83 18.29
C ASN A 73 12.40 -13.37 18.58
N PHE A 74 12.93 -12.65 17.58
CA PHE A 74 12.75 -11.23 17.52
C PHE A 74 11.25 -11.04 17.32
N SER A 75 10.54 -10.80 18.39
CA SER A 75 9.29 -10.06 18.39
C SER A 75 9.64 -8.62 17.99
N VAL A 76 10.21 -8.42 16.80
CA VAL A 76 10.13 -7.17 16.10
C VAL A 76 8.65 -7.05 15.79
N SER A 77 7.99 -6.03 16.33
CA SER A 77 6.66 -5.69 15.83
C SER A 77 6.82 -5.62 14.32
N ALA A 78 6.07 -6.46 13.58
CA ALA A 78 6.17 -6.57 12.12
C ALA A 78 5.87 -5.24 11.40
N PHE A 79 5.71 -4.16 12.18
CA PHE A 79 5.36 -2.82 11.76
C PHE A 79 6.20 -1.80 12.50
N SER A 80 6.87 -0.94 11.74
CA SER A 80 7.55 0.24 12.26
C SER A 80 7.44 1.40 11.27
N PHE A 81 7.50 2.63 11.79
CA PHE A 81 7.59 3.82 10.96
C PHE A 81 8.82 4.63 11.37
N HIS A 82 9.73 4.80 10.45
CA HIS A 82 11.00 5.51 10.65
C HIS A 82 11.03 6.76 9.80
N LEU A 83 11.38 7.90 10.40
CA LEU A 83 11.64 9.14 9.66
C LEU A 83 13.12 9.20 9.29
N ASP A 84 13.40 9.30 7.99
CA ASP A 84 14.76 9.37 7.45
C ASP A 84 15.22 10.81 7.22
N ALA A 85 14.30 11.71 6.82
CA ALA A 85 14.59 13.13 6.60
C ALA A 85 13.35 14.01 6.77
N VAL A 86 13.57 15.26 7.18
CA VAL A 86 12.55 16.32 7.23
C VAL A 86 13.08 17.54 6.51
N ASP A 87 12.29 18.14 5.63
CA ASP A 87 12.66 19.38 4.96
C ASP A 87 12.68 20.53 5.97
N PRO A 88 13.76 21.32 6.04
CA PRO A 88 13.93 22.33 7.09
C PRO A 88 13.01 23.55 6.97
N ARG A 89 12.35 23.73 5.82
CA ARG A 89 11.52 24.89 5.49
C ARG A 89 10.03 24.59 5.41
N THR A 90 9.68 23.31 5.41
CA THR A 90 8.30 22.85 5.26
C THR A 90 7.99 21.72 6.24
N GLY A 91 6.76 21.20 6.19
CA GLY A 91 6.39 19.99 6.92
C GLY A 91 6.74 18.68 6.17
N ALA A 92 7.33 18.78 4.97
CA ALA A 92 7.64 17.61 4.14
C ALA A 92 8.66 16.68 4.81
N ARG A 93 8.39 15.38 4.78
CA ARG A 93 9.23 14.37 5.41
C ARG A 93 9.35 13.12 4.55
N VAL A 94 10.48 12.44 4.68
CA VAL A 94 10.72 11.13 4.08
C VAL A 94 10.84 10.11 5.21
N GLY A 95 10.19 8.97 5.03
CA GLY A 95 10.26 7.88 6.01
C GLY A 95 10.07 6.52 5.35
N ARG A 96 10.11 5.49 6.17
CA ARG A 96 9.86 4.10 5.79
C ARG A 96 8.82 3.50 6.71
N LEU A 97 7.76 2.97 6.11
CA LEU A 97 6.75 2.20 6.79
C LEU A 97 7.02 0.72 6.51
N GLU A 98 7.44 -0.02 7.51
CA GLU A 98 7.67 -1.46 7.44
C GLU A 98 6.37 -2.20 7.68
N THR A 99 6.09 -3.22 6.86
CA THR A 99 4.92 -4.10 6.95
C THR A 99 5.33 -5.54 6.71
N PRO A 100 4.49 -6.54 7.05
CA PRO A 100 4.79 -7.95 6.75
C PRO A 100 5.04 -8.24 5.27
N HIS A 101 4.49 -7.43 4.37
CA HIS A 101 4.64 -7.62 2.91
C HIS A 101 5.62 -6.62 2.29
N GLY A 102 6.46 -5.97 3.07
CA GLY A 102 7.55 -5.12 2.58
C GLY A 102 7.54 -3.69 3.13
N VAL A 103 8.50 -2.90 2.65
CA VAL A 103 8.73 -1.52 3.07
C VAL A 103 8.13 -0.55 2.07
N VAL A 104 7.44 0.47 2.59
CA VAL A 104 6.93 1.60 1.80
C VAL A 104 7.73 2.85 2.10
N GLU A 105 8.44 3.37 1.13
CA GLU A 105 9.09 4.69 1.24
C GLU A 105 8.03 5.80 1.12
N THR A 106 7.91 6.64 2.14
CA THR A 106 6.99 7.77 2.16
C THR A 106 7.68 9.09 1.81
N PRO A 107 6.96 10.05 1.20
CA PRO A 107 5.56 9.99 0.81
C PRO A 107 5.29 9.00 -0.31
N ALA A 108 4.12 8.32 -0.26
CA ALA A 108 3.72 7.30 -1.21
C ALA A 108 2.29 7.49 -1.71
N PHE A 109 2.02 7.01 -2.93
CA PHE A 109 0.69 7.00 -3.53
C PHE A 109 0.22 5.56 -3.75
N MET A 110 -0.99 5.27 -3.31
CA MET A 110 -1.64 3.97 -3.43
C MET A 110 -2.57 3.94 -4.63
N PRO A 111 -2.25 3.20 -5.70
CA PRO A 111 -3.23 2.89 -6.74
C PRO A 111 -4.44 2.15 -6.16
N VAL A 112 -5.64 2.56 -6.57
CA VAL A 112 -6.89 1.99 -6.02
C VAL A 112 -7.31 0.76 -6.80
N GLY A 113 -7.30 -0.37 -6.10
CA GLY A 113 -7.76 -1.69 -6.55
C GLY A 113 -9.15 -2.04 -5.98
N THR A 114 -10.20 -1.35 -6.43
CA THR A 114 -11.56 -1.38 -5.88
C THR A 114 -12.12 -2.79 -5.64
N LEU A 115 -11.91 -3.71 -6.55
CA LEU A 115 -12.39 -5.11 -6.51
C LEU A 115 -11.21 -6.07 -6.63
N ALA A 116 -10.22 -5.93 -5.75
CA ALA A 116 -8.96 -6.67 -5.81
C ALA A 116 -8.23 -6.54 -7.16
N THR A 117 -8.42 -5.41 -7.84
CA THR A 117 -7.74 -5.11 -9.11
C THR A 117 -7.68 -3.60 -9.35
N VAL A 118 -6.50 -3.09 -9.69
CA VAL A 118 -6.35 -1.77 -10.27
C VAL A 118 -6.79 -1.86 -11.74
N LYS A 119 -7.90 -1.19 -12.06
CA LYS A 119 -8.64 -1.42 -13.32
C LYS A 119 -7.76 -1.43 -14.56
N GLY A 120 -7.71 -2.60 -15.22
CA GLY A 120 -6.99 -2.80 -16.48
C GLY A 120 -5.49 -3.02 -16.33
N LEU A 121 -4.96 -3.20 -15.11
CA LEU A 121 -3.54 -3.44 -14.87
C LEU A 121 -3.31 -4.75 -14.12
N THR A 122 -2.30 -5.49 -14.54
CA THR A 122 -1.81 -6.67 -13.81
C THR A 122 -0.91 -6.24 -12.65
N PRO A 123 -0.73 -7.08 -11.62
CA PRO A 123 0.24 -6.83 -10.54
C PRO A 123 1.65 -6.54 -11.07
N GLU A 124 2.12 -7.28 -12.06
CA GLU A 124 3.42 -7.06 -12.69
C GLU A 124 3.54 -5.66 -13.32
N GLN A 125 2.48 -5.19 -14.01
CA GLN A 125 2.48 -3.83 -14.57
C GLN A 125 2.51 -2.76 -13.48
N LEU A 126 1.86 -2.99 -12.33
CA LEU A 126 1.90 -2.09 -11.18
C LEU A 126 3.29 -2.03 -10.55
N GLN A 127 3.95 -3.19 -10.38
CA GLN A 127 5.34 -3.26 -9.90
C GLN A 127 6.28 -2.52 -10.87
N ARG A 128 6.16 -2.76 -12.18
CA ARG A 128 6.94 -2.05 -13.20
C ARG A 128 6.64 -0.55 -13.27
N ALA A 129 5.45 -0.11 -12.86
CA ALA A 129 5.11 1.30 -12.71
C ALA A 129 5.71 1.92 -11.44
N GLY A 130 6.30 1.12 -10.55
CA GLY A 130 6.88 1.55 -9.29
C GLY A 130 5.89 1.64 -8.12
N ALA A 131 4.70 1.03 -8.22
CA ALA A 131 3.76 0.97 -7.11
C ALA A 131 4.36 0.12 -5.98
N GLN A 132 4.43 0.69 -4.77
CA GLN A 132 4.96 0.02 -3.59
C GLN A 132 3.85 -0.64 -2.77
N MET A 133 2.66 -0.05 -2.76
CA MET A 133 1.49 -0.54 -2.05
C MET A 133 0.21 -0.22 -2.82
N LEU A 134 -0.88 -0.91 -2.49
CA LEU A 134 -2.19 -0.72 -3.11
C LEU A 134 -3.25 -0.42 -2.07
N LEU A 135 -4.37 0.18 -2.51
CA LEU A 135 -5.59 0.29 -1.71
C LEU A 135 -6.68 -0.60 -2.30
N ALA A 136 -7.39 -1.36 -1.46
CA ALA A 136 -8.58 -2.12 -1.83
C ALA A 136 -9.81 -1.63 -1.03
N ASN A 137 -11.00 -1.72 -1.64
CA ASN A 137 -12.20 -1.17 -1.01
C ASN A 137 -13.02 -2.24 -0.31
N THR A 138 -13.13 -2.13 1.00
CA THR A 138 -13.85 -3.04 1.89
C THR A 138 -15.32 -3.21 1.49
N TYR A 139 -16.03 -2.12 1.24
CA TYR A 139 -17.43 -2.15 0.83
C TYR A 139 -17.68 -3.01 -0.41
N HIS A 140 -16.90 -2.78 -1.46
CA HIS A 140 -17.05 -3.50 -2.71
C HIS A 140 -16.71 -4.99 -2.59
N LEU A 141 -15.65 -5.31 -1.86
CA LEU A 141 -15.20 -6.69 -1.64
C LEU A 141 -16.11 -7.46 -0.68
N ALA A 142 -16.74 -6.79 0.29
CA ALA A 142 -17.75 -7.39 1.14
C ALA A 142 -19.03 -7.77 0.39
N LEU A 143 -19.35 -7.06 -0.70
CA LEU A 143 -20.49 -7.37 -1.56
C LEU A 143 -20.14 -8.43 -2.61
N ARG A 144 -18.94 -8.38 -3.17
CA ARG A 144 -18.50 -9.29 -4.24
C ARG A 144 -16.97 -9.35 -4.33
N PRO A 145 -16.35 -10.54 -4.18
CA PRO A 145 -16.96 -11.88 -4.04
C PRO A 145 -17.47 -12.23 -2.65
N THR A 146 -17.34 -11.38 -1.66
CA THR A 146 -17.46 -11.43 -0.22
C THR A 146 -16.12 -11.66 0.50
N SER A 147 -16.00 -11.16 1.72
CA SER A 147 -14.72 -11.22 2.46
C SER A 147 -14.36 -12.63 2.95
N ASP A 148 -15.35 -13.48 3.19
CA ASP A 148 -15.16 -14.89 3.54
C ASP A 148 -14.55 -15.69 2.37
N VAL A 149 -15.02 -15.49 1.14
CA VAL A 149 -14.43 -16.11 -0.06
C VAL A 149 -12.97 -15.69 -0.22
N VAL A 150 -12.66 -14.41 -0.01
CA VAL A 150 -11.26 -13.93 -0.09
C VAL A 150 -10.41 -14.54 1.02
N ALA A 151 -10.97 -14.69 2.24
CA ALA A 151 -10.29 -15.32 3.37
C ALA A 151 -9.97 -16.81 3.10
N GLU A 152 -10.95 -17.58 2.58
CA GLU A 152 -10.76 -18.99 2.20
C GLU A 152 -9.66 -19.19 1.16
N LEU A 153 -9.46 -18.20 0.27
CA LEU A 153 -8.42 -18.19 -0.75
C LEU A 153 -7.07 -17.61 -0.25
N GLY A 154 -6.96 -17.33 1.05
CA GLY A 154 -5.72 -16.92 1.70
C GLY A 154 -5.47 -15.42 1.74
N GLY A 155 -6.53 -14.61 1.64
CA GLY A 155 -6.48 -13.15 1.73
C GLY A 155 -6.19 -12.47 0.40
N LEU A 156 -6.26 -11.12 0.39
CA LEU A 156 -6.12 -10.31 -0.83
C LEU A 156 -4.80 -10.54 -1.55
N HIS A 157 -3.69 -10.69 -0.83
CA HIS A 157 -2.37 -10.88 -1.41
C HIS A 157 -2.35 -12.09 -2.34
N LYS A 158 -2.82 -13.25 -1.86
CA LYS A 158 -2.91 -14.47 -2.69
C LYS A 158 -3.99 -14.36 -3.74
N PHE A 159 -5.16 -13.81 -3.38
CA PHE A 159 -6.30 -13.70 -4.28
C PHE A 159 -6.01 -12.86 -5.52
N MET A 160 -5.25 -11.77 -5.39
CA MET A 160 -4.91 -10.89 -6.51
C MET A 160 -3.46 -11.06 -7.01
N ASN A 161 -2.69 -11.98 -6.42
CA ASN A 161 -1.27 -12.21 -6.74
C ASN A 161 -0.42 -10.93 -6.61
N TRP A 162 -0.56 -10.24 -5.48
CA TRP A 162 0.18 -9.04 -5.15
C TRP A 162 1.01 -9.26 -3.87
N ASP A 163 2.34 -9.16 -3.98
CA ASP A 163 3.25 -9.46 -2.87
C ASP A 163 3.55 -8.26 -1.98
N GLY A 164 3.22 -7.05 -2.43
CA GLY A 164 3.47 -5.82 -1.67
C GLY A 164 2.38 -5.48 -0.66
N PRO A 165 2.59 -4.44 0.18
CA PRO A 165 1.61 -3.99 1.15
C PRO A 165 0.25 -3.60 0.54
N ILE A 166 -0.81 -3.86 1.31
CA ILE A 166 -2.19 -3.48 0.97
C ILE A 166 -2.80 -2.71 2.14
N LEU A 167 -3.47 -1.60 1.83
CA LEU A 167 -4.37 -0.92 2.74
C LEU A 167 -5.82 -1.17 2.31
N THR A 168 -6.72 -1.50 3.24
CA THR A 168 -8.17 -1.49 3.02
C THR A 168 -8.82 -0.28 3.67
N ASP A 169 -9.74 0.39 2.95
CA ASP A 169 -10.59 1.40 3.57
C ASP A 169 -11.62 0.76 4.51
N SER A 170 -12.34 1.57 5.30
CA SER A 170 -13.37 1.07 6.23
C SER A 170 -14.68 0.65 5.52
N GLY A 171 -14.89 1.07 4.28
CA GLY A 171 -16.16 0.97 3.57
C GLY A 171 -17.15 2.09 3.90
N GLY A 172 -16.90 2.92 4.90
CA GLY A 172 -17.79 4.00 5.34
C GLY A 172 -18.13 4.99 4.23
N PHE A 173 -17.12 5.53 3.54
CA PHE A 173 -17.32 6.50 2.46
C PHE A 173 -18.23 5.97 1.34
N GLN A 174 -18.09 4.70 0.93
CA GLN A 174 -18.91 4.11 -0.12
C GLN A 174 -20.36 3.94 0.31
N VAL A 175 -20.60 3.59 1.57
CA VAL A 175 -21.96 3.56 2.15
C VAL A 175 -22.58 4.97 2.11
N PHE A 176 -21.81 6.00 2.44
CA PHE A 176 -22.31 7.38 2.42
C PHE A 176 -22.48 7.96 1.01
N SER A 177 -21.67 7.55 0.04
CA SER A 177 -21.69 8.06 -1.33
C SER A 177 -22.56 7.28 -2.30
N LEU A 178 -22.70 5.96 -2.13
CA LEU A 178 -23.36 5.06 -3.11
C LEU A 178 -24.72 4.54 -2.64
N ALA A 179 -24.98 4.47 -1.32
CA ALA A 179 -26.24 3.96 -0.84
C ALA A 179 -27.39 4.94 -1.07
N SER A 180 -28.37 4.53 -1.86
CA SER A 180 -29.56 5.35 -2.16
C SER A 180 -30.48 5.53 -0.93
N SER A 181 -30.42 4.61 0.04
CA SER A 181 -31.17 4.65 1.30
C SER A 181 -30.26 4.13 2.41
N ARG A 182 -30.02 4.96 3.41
CA ARG A 182 -29.26 4.57 4.60
C ARG A 182 -29.90 5.12 5.87
N LYS A 183 -29.79 4.37 6.94
CA LYS A 183 -30.06 4.83 8.32
C LYS A 183 -28.78 4.70 9.10
N ILE A 184 -28.44 5.73 9.84
CA ILE A 184 -27.27 5.79 10.69
C ILE A 184 -27.71 6.06 12.12
N ASP A 185 -27.14 5.35 13.06
CA ASP A 185 -27.21 5.59 14.49
C ASP A 185 -25.81 5.47 15.11
N ASP A 186 -25.70 5.50 16.42
CA ASP A 186 -24.40 5.43 17.09
C ASP A 186 -23.81 4.01 17.08
N ASP A 187 -24.62 3.00 16.80
CA ASP A 187 -24.17 1.60 16.77
C ASP A 187 -23.69 1.16 15.39
N LYS A 188 -24.39 1.56 14.33
CA LYS A 188 -24.17 1.04 12.97
C LYS A 188 -24.77 1.93 11.89
N VAL A 189 -24.45 1.58 10.66
CA VAL A 189 -25.17 2.08 9.49
C VAL A 189 -25.88 0.91 8.79
N VAL A 190 -27.15 1.10 8.47
CA VAL A 190 -27.99 0.16 7.70
C VAL A 190 -28.25 0.78 6.33
N PHE A 191 -28.00 0.03 5.27
CA PHE A 191 -28.10 0.53 3.89
C PHE A 191 -28.51 -0.58 2.92
N ARG A 192 -28.91 -0.18 1.72
CA ARG A 192 -29.20 -1.13 0.63
C ARG A 192 -28.00 -1.25 -0.31
N SER A 193 -27.66 -2.51 -0.64
CA SER A 193 -26.67 -2.83 -1.66
C SER A 193 -27.05 -2.19 -3.00
N HIS A 194 -26.09 -1.54 -3.64
CA HIS A 194 -26.26 -0.98 -4.99
C HIS A 194 -26.24 -2.06 -6.09
N ILE A 195 -25.93 -3.30 -5.73
CA ILE A 195 -25.85 -4.42 -6.69
C ILE A 195 -27.23 -5.09 -6.84
N ASP A 196 -27.88 -5.43 -5.72
CA ASP A 196 -29.07 -6.27 -5.68
C ASP A 196 -30.18 -5.72 -4.78
N GLY A 197 -29.95 -4.59 -4.11
CA GLY A 197 -30.90 -3.95 -3.20
C GLY A 197 -31.06 -4.66 -1.85
N SER A 198 -30.28 -5.70 -1.54
CA SER A 198 -30.29 -6.39 -0.25
C SER A 198 -29.97 -5.43 0.88
N LEU A 199 -30.58 -5.66 2.04
CA LEU A 199 -30.34 -4.85 3.24
C LEU A 199 -29.08 -5.34 3.94
N LEU A 200 -28.16 -4.41 4.22
CA LEU A 200 -26.86 -4.68 4.80
C LEU A 200 -26.64 -3.79 6.03
N GLU A 201 -25.86 -4.30 6.96
CA GLU A 201 -25.45 -3.59 8.17
C GLU A 201 -23.93 -3.51 8.24
N LEU A 202 -23.41 -2.33 8.58
CA LEU A 202 -22.01 -2.10 8.83
C LEU A 202 -21.85 -1.42 10.19
N SER A 203 -21.34 -2.17 11.16
CA SER A 203 -20.91 -1.68 12.47
C SER A 203 -19.38 -1.59 12.51
N PRO A 204 -18.78 -0.92 13.52
CA PRO A 204 -17.34 -0.93 13.71
C PRO A 204 -16.74 -2.33 13.75
N GLU A 205 -17.36 -3.25 14.49
CA GLU A 205 -16.91 -4.64 14.61
C GLU A 205 -16.98 -5.37 13.27
N ARG A 206 -18.06 -5.15 12.51
CA ARG A 206 -18.23 -5.77 11.20
C ARG A 206 -17.22 -5.23 10.19
N ALA A 207 -16.94 -3.92 10.21
CA ALA A 207 -15.95 -3.29 9.35
C ALA A 207 -14.54 -3.84 9.62
N VAL A 208 -14.17 -4.00 10.88
CA VAL A 208 -12.90 -4.62 11.27
C VAL A 208 -12.84 -6.08 10.84
N LEU A 209 -13.88 -6.88 11.14
CA LEU A 209 -13.93 -8.29 10.75
C LEU A 209 -13.76 -8.49 9.24
N ILE A 210 -14.44 -7.70 8.42
CA ILE A 210 -14.29 -7.78 6.96
C ILE A 210 -12.84 -7.51 6.54
N GLN A 211 -12.21 -6.47 7.07
CA GLN A 211 -10.84 -6.12 6.75
C GLN A 211 -9.83 -7.17 7.27
N GLU A 212 -10.10 -7.77 8.43
CA GLU A 212 -9.32 -8.91 8.94
C GLU A 212 -9.41 -10.13 8.01
N GLN A 213 -10.60 -10.44 7.50
CA GLN A 213 -10.83 -11.50 6.51
C GLN A 213 -10.14 -11.21 5.18
N LEU A 214 -10.15 -9.94 4.74
CA LEU A 214 -9.44 -9.51 3.54
C LEU A 214 -7.92 -9.63 3.68
N GLY A 215 -7.37 -9.53 4.89
CA GLY A 215 -5.96 -9.78 5.17
C GLY A 215 -5.02 -8.68 4.70
N ALA A 216 -5.44 -7.42 4.69
CA ALA A 216 -4.59 -6.28 4.36
C ALA A 216 -3.59 -5.97 5.49
N ASP A 217 -2.46 -5.32 5.18
CA ASP A 217 -1.46 -4.88 6.18
C ASP A 217 -1.98 -3.73 7.03
N ILE A 218 -2.69 -2.79 6.39
CA ILE A 218 -3.27 -1.63 7.05
C ILE A 218 -4.79 -1.66 6.87
N ILE A 219 -5.50 -1.50 7.96
CA ILE A 219 -6.95 -1.43 8.02
C ILE A 219 -7.39 -0.10 8.64
N MET A 220 -8.61 0.34 8.32
CA MET A 220 -9.11 1.65 8.74
C MET A 220 -10.28 1.51 9.71
N CYS A 221 -10.34 2.40 10.71
CA CYS A 221 -11.54 2.54 11.53
C CYS A 221 -12.76 2.90 10.67
N LEU A 222 -13.95 2.42 11.05
CA LEU A 222 -15.18 2.92 10.45
C LEU A 222 -15.38 4.37 10.84
N ASP A 223 -15.74 5.21 9.87
CA ASP A 223 -15.95 6.64 10.04
C ASP A 223 -17.23 7.11 9.34
N GLU A 224 -17.75 8.24 9.75
CA GLU A 224 -18.78 8.96 9.03
C GLU A 224 -18.17 10.19 8.36
N CYS A 225 -18.27 10.24 7.02
CA CYS A 225 -17.82 11.36 6.21
C CYS A 225 -19.02 12.13 5.67
N PRO A 226 -19.51 13.19 6.34
CA PRO A 226 -20.57 14.05 5.83
C PRO A 226 -20.14 14.81 4.57
N ALA A 227 -21.12 15.28 3.78
CA ALA A 227 -20.85 16.21 2.70
C ALA A 227 -20.27 17.52 3.27
N HIS A 228 -19.43 18.22 2.47
CA HIS A 228 -18.72 19.42 2.93
C HIS A 228 -19.66 20.57 3.37
N ASP A 229 -20.88 20.61 2.82
CA ASP A 229 -21.95 21.58 3.11
C ASP A 229 -22.94 21.11 4.20
N ALA A 230 -22.61 20.02 4.91
CA ALA A 230 -23.43 19.55 6.02
C ALA A 230 -23.52 20.59 7.15
N SER A 231 -24.68 20.66 7.84
CA SER A 231 -24.85 21.61 8.94
C SER A 231 -23.84 21.36 10.07
N PRO A 232 -23.48 22.39 10.86
CA PRO A 232 -22.55 22.25 11.99
C PRO A 232 -22.94 21.14 12.98
N GLU A 233 -24.25 20.96 13.21
CA GLU A 233 -24.79 19.96 14.12
C GLU A 233 -24.54 18.53 13.58
N LYS A 234 -24.80 18.32 12.28
CA LYS A 234 -24.51 17.04 11.59
C LYS A 234 -23.03 16.75 11.56
N MET A 235 -22.21 17.75 11.29
CA MET A 235 -20.75 17.59 11.29
C MET A 235 -20.23 17.23 12.69
N THR A 236 -20.76 17.87 13.73
CA THR A 236 -20.40 17.57 15.13
C THR A 236 -20.83 16.15 15.53
N ALA A 237 -22.04 15.75 15.15
CA ALA A 237 -22.54 14.39 15.40
C ALA A 237 -21.68 13.35 14.70
N ALA A 238 -21.27 13.57 13.45
CA ALA A 238 -20.40 12.68 12.70
C ALA A 238 -19.00 12.55 13.33
N VAL A 239 -18.41 13.65 13.83
CA VAL A 239 -17.13 13.64 14.55
C VAL A 239 -17.23 12.80 15.82
N ASN A 240 -18.28 13.00 16.63
CA ASN A 240 -18.49 12.24 17.86
C ASN A 240 -18.70 10.75 17.56
N ARG A 241 -19.51 10.43 16.56
CA ARG A 241 -19.77 9.05 16.13
C ARG A 241 -18.52 8.38 15.61
N THR A 242 -17.74 9.05 14.77
CA THR A 242 -16.46 8.53 14.27
C THR A 242 -15.50 8.23 15.42
N THR A 243 -15.41 9.10 16.42
CA THR A 243 -14.58 8.87 17.62
C THR A 243 -15.07 7.67 18.43
N HIS A 244 -16.39 7.56 18.65
CA HIS A 244 -16.99 6.41 19.33
C HIS A 244 -16.74 5.11 18.56
N TRP A 245 -16.95 5.10 17.27
CA TRP A 245 -16.68 3.95 16.41
C TRP A 245 -15.21 3.56 16.36
N ALA A 246 -14.30 4.53 16.40
CA ALA A 246 -12.85 4.25 16.43
C ALA A 246 -12.46 3.45 17.68
N ALA A 247 -13.02 3.77 18.86
CA ALA A 247 -12.81 3.00 20.09
C ALA A 247 -13.31 1.55 19.93
N ARG A 248 -14.52 1.36 19.40
CA ARG A 248 -15.10 0.04 19.14
C ARG A 248 -14.30 -0.76 18.09
N CYS A 249 -13.81 -0.11 17.02
CA CYS A 249 -12.90 -0.75 16.07
C CYS A 249 -11.63 -1.25 16.75
N ARG A 250 -11.04 -0.43 17.66
CA ARG A 250 -9.85 -0.79 18.41
C ARG A 250 -10.06 -2.00 19.30
N GLU A 251 -11.22 -2.07 19.98
CA GLU A 251 -11.61 -3.22 20.81
C GLU A 251 -11.91 -4.47 19.99
N ALA A 252 -12.48 -4.30 18.79
CA ALA A 252 -12.85 -5.40 17.92
C ALA A 252 -11.65 -6.04 17.20
N GLN A 253 -10.55 -5.31 17.03
CA GLN A 253 -9.35 -5.81 16.34
C GLN A 253 -8.74 -7.00 17.09
N LYS A 254 -8.61 -8.14 16.41
CA LYS A 254 -8.03 -9.38 16.97
C LYS A 254 -6.66 -9.69 16.39
N ARG A 255 -6.45 -9.35 15.09
CA ARG A 255 -5.18 -9.62 14.41
C ARG A 255 -4.12 -8.60 14.84
N THR A 256 -2.95 -9.12 15.19
CA THR A 256 -1.76 -8.33 15.58
C THR A 256 -0.82 -8.06 14.40
N ASP A 257 -1.05 -8.73 13.29
CA ASP A 257 -0.33 -8.61 12.03
C ASP A 257 -1.02 -7.64 11.04
N GLN A 258 -1.82 -6.71 11.55
CA GLN A 258 -2.47 -5.63 10.82
C GLN A 258 -2.43 -4.33 11.63
N LEU A 259 -2.16 -3.20 10.97
CA LEU A 259 -2.21 -1.86 11.57
C LEU A 259 -3.60 -1.25 11.40
N LEU A 260 -4.29 -0.96 12.50
CA LEU A 260 -5.54 -0.21 12.46
C LEU A 260 -5.25 1.29 12.57
N PHE A 261 -5.61 2.08 11.55
CA PHE A 261 -5.46 3.53 11.53
C PHE A 261 -6.74 4.24 11.98
N GLY A 262 -6.58 5.27 12.82
CA GLY A 262 -7.66 6.18 13.19
C GLY A 262 -7.91 7.23 12.11
N ILE A 263 -9.15 7.73 11.99
CA ILE A 263 -9.53 8.76 11.00
C ILE A 263 -10.00 10.02 11.70
N VAL A 264 -9.26 11.13 11.51
CA VAL A 264 -9.65 12.45 11.99
C VAL A 264 -10.66 13.05 11.02
N GLN A 265 -11.88 13.33 11.50
CA GLN A 265 -12.96 13.98 10.78
C GLN A 265 -13.15 15.45 11.23
N GLY A 266 -14.09 16.19 10.62
CA GLY A 266 -14.41 17.56 11.02
C GLY A 266 -14.47 18.58 9.87
N GLY A 267 -14.46 18.11 8.61
CA GLY A 267 -14.51 18.96 7.41
C GLY A 267 -13.39 20.01 7.43
N THR A 268 -13.71 21.26 7.15
CA THR A 268 -12.78 22.39 7.19
C THR A 268 -12.81 23.16 8.52
N SER A 269 -13.51 22.66 9.54
CA SER A 269 -13.63 23.32 10.85
C SER A 269 -12.47 22.97 11.76
N LYS A 270 -11.68 23.99 12.15
CA LYS A 270 -10.54 23.82 13.07
C LYS A 270 -10.97 23.21 14.40
N SER A 271 -12.04 23.71 15.03
CA SER A 271 -12.52 23.22 16.32
C SER A 271 -12.97 21.77 16.25
N LEU A 272 -13.60 21.33 15.17
CA LEU A 272 -14.01 19.93 15.00
C LEU A 272 -12.83 19.00 14.72
N ARG A 273 -11.81 19.47 13.99
CA ARG A 273 -10.55 18.71 13.82
C ARG A 273 -9.83 18.52 15.17
N GLU A 274 -9.77 19.57 15.98
CA GLU A 274 -9.22 19.50 17.34
C GLU A 274 -10.03 18.55 18.23
N LEU A 275 -11.37 18.59 18.18
CA LEU A 275 -12.24 17.68 18.90
C LEU A 275 -12.00 16.22 18.48
N SER A 276 -11.96 15.97 17.18
CA SER A 276 -11.71 14.63 16.62
C SER A 276 -10.33 14.08 17.02
N ALA A 277 -9.28 14.89 16.85
CA ALA A 277 -7.91 14.49 17.23
C ALA A 277 -7.82 14.19 18.73
N LYS A 278 -8.38 15.07 19.58
CA LYS A 278 -8.41 14.88 21.04
C LYS A 278 -9.08 13.58 21.45
N GLY A 279 -10.13 13.17 20.77
CA GLY A 279 -10.82 11.91 21.03
C GLY A 279 -10.07 10.66 20.55
N LEU A 280 -9.31 10.78 19.46
CA LEU A 280 -8.60 9.64 18.85
C LEU A 280 -7.21 9.39 19.47
N LEU A 281 -6.48 10.43 19.88
CA LEU A 281 -5.12 10.29 20.40
C LEU A 281 -4.98 9.34 21.59
N PRO A 282 -5.91 9.33 22.59
CA PRO A 282 -5.86 8.38 23.70
C PRO A 282 -5.97 6.91 23.28
N LEU A 283 -6.54 6.62 22.09
CA LEU A 283 -6.68 5.27 21.56
C LEU A 283 -5.36 4.73 20.97
N ASN A 284 -4.33 5.57 20.87
CA ASN A 284 -2.96 5.23 20.46
C ASN A 284 -2.90 4.37 19.19
N PHE A 285 -3.44 4.87 18.10
CA PHE A 285 -3.37 4.21 16.80
C PHE A 285 -1.93 4.24 16.25
N PRO A 286 -1.49 3.18 15.53
CA PRO A 286 -0.19 3.13 14.88
C PRO A 286 -0.05 4.09 13.69
N GLY A 287 -1.15 4.67 13.22
CA GLY A 287 -1.19 5.68 12.16
C GLY A 287 -2.51 6.43 12.16
N TYR A 288 -2.54 7.58 11.50
CA TYR A 288 -3.71 8.46 11.46
C TYR A 288 -4.01 8.93 10.06
N ALA A 289 -5.28 8.88 9.67
CA ALA A 289 -5.76 9.46 8.43
C ALA A 289 -6.51 10.78 8.67
N VAL A 290 -6.46 11.66 7.68
CA VAL A 290 -7.29 12.86 7.58
C VAL A 290 -8.39 12.55 6.57
N GLY A 291 -9.62 12.34 7.05
CA GLY A 291 -10.80 12.11 6.24
C GLY A 291 -11.62 13.40 6.04
N GLY A 292 -12.69 13.33 5.22
CA GLY A 292 -13.62 14.43 5.03
C GLY A 292 -13.03 15.67 4.34
N LEU A 293 -12.01 15.47 3.50
CA LEU A 293 -11.46 16.46 2.58
C LEU A 293 -11.55 15.93 1.15
N SER A 294 -11.42 16.81 0.16
CA SER A 294 -11.65 16.49 -1.27
C SER A 294 -13.06 15.96 -1.57
N VAL A 295 -14.06 16.45 -0.82
CA VAL A 295 -15.47 16.08 -0.93
C VAL A 295 -16.36 17.23 -1.40
N GLY A 296 -15.76 18.28 -1.98
CA GLY A 296 -16.47 19.41 -2.59
C GLY A 296 -15.97 20.80 -2.16
N GLU A 297 -15.08 20.90 -1.18
CA GLU A 297 -14.45 22.14 -0.77
C GLU A 297 -13.42 22.62 -1.81
N GLU A 298 -13.11 23.91 -1.78
CA GLU A 298 -12.04 24.50 -2.58
C GLU A 298 -10.67 23.98 -2.13
N PRO A 299 -9.72 23.74 -3.06
CA PRO A 299 -8.39 23.23 -2.72
C PRO A 299 -7.64 24.04 -1.65
N SER A 300 -7.78 25.37 -1.68
CA SER A 300 -7.18 26.26 -0.66
C SER A 300 -7.70 26.00 0.75
N ALA A 301 -9.00 25.68 0.88
CA ALA A 301 -9.60 25.32 2.17
C ALA A 301 -9.04 23.99 2.69
N MET A 302 -8.82 23.00 1.80
CA MET A 302 -8.13 21.74 2.15
C MET A 302 -6.71 22.02 2.65
N TYR A 303 -5.93 22.84 1.96
CA TYR A 303 -4.54 23.14 2.36
C TYR A 303 -4.49 23.82 3.73
N THR A 304 -5.32 24.82 3.97
CA THR A 304 -5.45 25.49 5.27
C THR A 304 -5.87 24.50 6.37
N THR A 305 -6.78 23.57 6.04
CA THR A 305 -7.20 22.55 6.99
C THR A 305 -6.06 21.61 7.38
N LEU A 306 -5.20 21.23 6.46
CA LEU A 306 -4.02 20.42 6.75
C LEU A 306 -3.03 21.18 7.66
N GLU A 307 -2.86 22.49 7.48
CA GLU A 307 -1.95 23.32 8.29
C GLU A 307 -2.25 23.28 9.78
N PHE A 308 -3.53 23.25 10.16
CA PHE A 308 -3.91 23.13 11.57
C PHE A 308 -4.23 21.72 12.04
N THR A 309 -4.49 20.75 11.13
CA THR A 309 -4.80 19.37 11.51
C THR A 309 -3.55 18.53 11.71
N ILE A 310 -2.59 18.64 10.79
CA ILE A 310 -1.37 17.81 10.82
C ILE A 310 -0.55 18.01 12.11
N PRO A 311 -0.39 19.24 12.66
CA PRO A 311 0.31 19.43 13.93
C PRO A 311 -0.37 18.81 15.15
N LEU A 312 -1.66 18.44 15.07
CA LEU A 312 -2.37 17.72 16.13
C LEU A 312 -1.95 16.24 16.20
N LEU A 313 -1.41 15.69 15.11
CA LEU A 313 -1.10 14.26 14.98
C LEU A 313 0.36 13.98 15.40
N PRO A 314 0.63 12.82 16.00
CA PRO A 314 1.98 12.44 16.40
C PRO A 314 2.97 12.52 15.24
N SER A 315 4.18 12.99 15.52
CA SER A 315 5.23 13.14 14.51
C SER A 315 5.88 11.82 14.13
N ASP A 316 5.85 10.85 15.04
CA ASP A 316 6.42 9.51 14.89
C ASP A 316 5.44 8.47 14.29
N ARG A 317 4.31 8.93 13.77
CA ARG A 317 3.30 8.07 13.14
C ARG A 317 3.06 8.47 11.68
N PRO A 318 2.74 7.52 10.79
CA PRO A 318 2.36 7.83 9.42
C PRO A 318 1.03 8.57 9.36
N ARG A 319 0.92 9.52 8.42
CA ARG A 319 -0.23 10.39 8.21
C ARG A 319 -0.76 10.21 6.79
N TYR A 320 -2.02 9.83 6.68
CA TYR A 320 -2.66 9.49 5.43
C TYR A 320 -3.75 10.50 5.08
N LEU A 321 -3.67 11.16 3.92
CA LEU A 321 -4.72 12.03 3.38
C LEU A 321 -5.55 11.26 2.36
N MET A 322 -6.81 10.97 2.72
CA MET A 322 -7.71 10.07 1.99
C MET A 322 -8.28 10.71 0.73
N GLY A 323 -8.27 9.98 -0.38
CA GLY A 323 -9.00 10.32 -1.62
C GLY A 323 -8.42 11.47 -2.43
N VAL A 324 -7.26 12.00 -2.08
CA VAL A 324 -6.64 13.15 -2.75
C VAL A 324 -5.70 12.71 -3.86
N GLY A 325 -5.96 13.18 -5.11
CA GLY A 325 -5.26 12.64 -6.26
C GLY A 325 -4.81 13.62 -7.34
N ARG A 326 -5.13 14.92 -7.28
CA ARG A 326 -4.49 15.84 -8.22
C ARG A 326 -3.00 15.98 -7.88
N PRO A 327 -2.07 15.90 -8.86
CA PRO A 327 -0.65 15.97 -8.57
C PRO A 327 -0.25 17.17 -7.69
N ILE A 328 -0.84 18.34 -7.94
CA ILE A 328 -0.56 19.53 -7.14
C ILE A 328 -1.06 19.38 -5.70
N ASP A 329 -2.23 18.78 -5.47
CA ASP A 329 -2.80 18.60 -4.14
C ASP A 329 -1.96 17.59 -3.31
N ILE A 330 -1.39 16.57 -3.97
CA ILE A 330 -0.44 15.65 -3.34
C ILE A 330 0.82 16.41 -2.91
N LEU A 331 1.40 17.25 -3.78
CA LEU A 331 2.57 18.06 -3.45
C LEU A 331 2.29 19.00 -2.26
N GLU A 332 1.15 19.69 -2.28
CA GLU A 332 0.72 20.57 -1.18
C GLU A 332 0.48 19.80 0.12
N GLY A 333 -0.06 18.59 0.04
CA GLY A 333 -0.22 17.71 1.21
C GLY A 333 1.12 17.26 1.79
N VAL A 334 2.07 16.86 0.93
CA VAL A 334 3.44 16.47 1.37
C VAL A 334 4.15 17.64 2.04
N LEU A 335 4.08 18.85 1.47
CA LEU A 335 4.70 20.04 2.08
C LEU A 335 4.13 20.37 3.46
N ARG A 336 2.94 19.85 3.79
CA ARG A 336 2.28 19.99 5.11
C ARG A 336 2.48 18.77 6.02
N GLY A 337 3.26 17.76 5.59
CA GLY A 337 3.63 16.62 6.41
C GLY A 337 2.74 15.39 6.28
N VAL A 338 2.07 15.21 5.14
CA VAL A 338 1.32 14.00 4.79
C VAL A 338 2.26 12.98 4.14
N ASP A 339 2.08 11.70 4.48
CA ASP A 339 2.94 10.58 4.03
C ASP A 339 2.28 9.69 2.99
N LEU A 340 0.98 9.45 3.10
CA LEU A 340 0.24 8.49 2.25
C LEU A 340 -0.94 9.16 1.56
N PHE A 341 -1.18 8.75 0.31
CA PHE A 341 -2.25 9.24 -0.54
C PHE A 341 -2.85 8.11 -1.34
N ASP A 342 -4.13 8.22 -1.66
CA ASP A 342 -4.82 7.36 -2.62
C ASP A 342 -5.73 8.18 -3.51
N CYS A 343 -5.98 7.73 -4.71
CA CYS A 343 -7.09 8.21 -5.53
C CYS A 343 -7.29 7.32 -6.77
N VAL A 344 -8.53 7.21 -7.22
CA VAL A 344 -8.85 6.57 -8.51
C VAL A 344 -8.47 7.42 -9.73
N MET A 345 -8.04 8.67 -9.52
CA MET A 345 -7.81 9.67 -10.58
C MET A 345 -6.84 9.20 -11.66
N PRO A 346 -5.67 8.59 -11.36
CA PRO A 346 -4.73 8.16 -12.40
C PRO A 346 -5.38 7.19 -13.39
N THR A 347 -6.04 6.15 -12.90
CA THR A 347 -6.68 5.15 -13.77
C THR A 347 -8.00 5.64 -14.35
N ARG A 348 -8.80 6.44 -13.61
CA ARG A 348 -10.02 7.04 -14.15
C ARG A 348 -9.70 7.96 -15.33
N ASN A 349 -8.73 8.85 -15.18
CA ASN A 349 -8.30 9.76 -16.24
C ASN A 349 -7.65 8.98 -17.39
N GLY A 350 -6.84 7.97 -17.10
CA GLY A 350 -6.28 7.06 -18.11
C GLY A 350 -7.37 6.44 -18.98
N ARG A 351 -8.43 5.90 -18.38
CA ARG A 351 -9.56 5.33 -19.13
C ARG A 351 -10.36 6.38 -19.93
N ASN A 352 -10.28 7.66 -19.56
CA ASN A 352 -10.94 8.76 -20.25
C ASN A 352 -10.01 9.53 -21.20
N ALA A 353 -8.91 8.93 -21.65
CA ALA A 353 -7.95 9.52 -22.60
C ALA A 353 -7.24 10.78 -22.07
N MET A 354 -7.04 10.88 -20.76
CA MET A 354 -6.31 11.97 -20.11
C MET A 354 -5.01 11.43 -19.49
N ALA A 355 -3.87 11.85 -20.00
CA ALA A 355 -2.55 11.57 -19.45
C ALA A 355 -2.08 12.69 -18.52
N PHE A 356 -1.38 12.33 -17.46
CA PHE A 356 -0.57 13.24 -16.67
C PHE A 356 0.86 13.22 -17.21
N THR A 357 1.45 14.37 -17.46
CA THR A 357 2.81 14.50 -18.00
C THR A 357 3.60 15.55 -17.24
N SER A 358 4.91 15.54 -17.39
CA SER A 358 5.80 16.58 -16.86
C SER A 358 5.46 17.99 -17.41
N GLN A 359 4.74 18.07 -18.53
CA GLN A 359 4.32 19.30 -19.20
C GLN A 359 2.82 19.62 -18.95
N GLY A 360 2.20 18.96 -17.96
CA GLY A 360 0.78 19.14 -17.64
C GLY A 360 -0.11 18.05 -18.21
N GLY A 361 -1.43 18.30 -18.19
CA GLY A 361 -2.43 17.33 -18.62
C GLY A 361 -2.56 17.25 -20.14
N LEU A 362 -2.58 16.01 -20.70
CA LEU A 362 -2.69 15.76 -22.13
C LEU A 362 -3.98 15.03 -22.45
N LYS A 363 -4.90 15.69 -23.21
CA LYS A 363 -6.17 15.10 -23.68
C LYS A 363 -5.95 14.44 -25.04
N LEU A 364 -5.73 13.12 -25.06
CA LEU A 364 -5.33 12.36 -26.26
C LEU A 364 -6.36 12.39 -27.40
N ARG A 365 -7.65 12.59 -27.11
CA ARG A 365 -8.68 12.68 -28.17
C ARG A 365 -8.53 13.89 -29.06
N ASN A 366 -7.74 14.91 -28.68
CA ASN A 366 -7.52 16.13 -29.48
C ASN A 366 -6.93 15.79 -30.85
N LEU A 367 -7.41 16.48 -31.90
CA LEU A 367 -7.03 16.23 -33.28
C LEU A 367 -5.54 16.48 -33.54
N LYS A 368 -4.90 17.40 -32.82
CA LYS A 368 -3.47 17.73 -32.94
C LYS A 368 -2.54 16.50 -32.73
N TYR A 369 -3.01 15.45 -32.05
CA TYR A 369 -2.24 14.23 -31.83
C TYR A 369 -2.44 13.14 -32.86
N ARG A 370 -3.21 13.42 -33.95
CA ARG A 370 -3.52 12.42 -35.00
C ARG A 370 -2.26 11.87 -35.68
N THR A 371 -1.25 12.67 -35.88
CA THR A 371 0.00 12.31 -36.56
C THR A 371 1.23 12.60 -35.68
N ASP A 372 1.03 12.78 -34.37
CA ASP A 372 2.13 13.10 -33.44
C ASP A 372 2.92 11.83 -33.08
N PRO A 373 4.19 11.71 -33.57
CA PRO A 373 5.03 10.52 -33.29
C PRO A 373 5.66 10.55 -31.89
N SER A 374 5.50 11.64 -31.12
CA SER A 374 6.16 11.82 -29.84
C SER A 374 5.57 10.87 -28.78
N PRO A 375 6.36 10.51 -27.72
CA PRO A 375 5.83 9.82 -26.55
C PRO A 375 4.83 10.69 -25.79
N LEU A 376 4.05 10.07 -24.88
CA LEU A 376 3.13 10.84 -24.01
C LEU A 376 3.85 11.94 -23.25
N ASP A 377 4.95 11.61 -22.64
CA ASP A 377 5.79 12.48 -21.84
C ASP A 377 7.26 12.25 -22.20
N PRO A 378 7.97 13.26 -22.75
CA PRO A 378 9.36 13.10 -23.16
C PRO A 378 10.31 12.83 -21.98
N ASP A 379 9.94 13.29 -20.76
CA ASP A 379 10.73 13.09 -19.55
C ASP A 379 10.39 11.75 -18.85
N CYS A 380 9.51 10.92 -19.45
CA CYS A 380 9.05 9.67 -18.85
C CYS A 380 9.72 8.45 -19.48
N ASP A 381 10.32 7.63 -18.66
CA ASP A 381 10.99 6.39 -19.02
C ASP A 381 10.12 5.13 -18.91
N CYS A 382 8.80 5.28 -18.60
CA CYS A 382 7.91 4.13 -18.50
C CYS A 382 7.80 3.38 -19.84
N GLN A 383 7.44 2.11 -19.78
CA GLN A 383 7.34 1.26 -20.97
C GLN A 383 6.40 1.84 -22.03
N VAL A 384 5.33 2.51 -21.62
CA VAL A 384 4.35 3.10 -22.56
C VAL A 384 4.99 4.24 -23.36
N CYS A 385 5.73 5.14 -22.70
CA CYS A 385 6.42 6.26 -23.38
C CYS A 385 7.56 5.79 -24.27
N ARG A 386 8.23 4.68 -23.92
CA ARG A 386 9.30 4.11 -24.74
C ARG A 386 8.81 3.43 -26.03
N GLN A 387 7.58 2.91 -26.03
CA GLN A 387 7.10 2.03 -27.09
C GLN A 387 6.02 2.65 -27.96
N PHE A 388 5.23 3.61 -27.46
CA PHE A 388 4.03 4.06 -28.15
C PHE A 388 4.01 5.57 -28.34
N SER A 389 3.62 5.99 -29.56
CA SER A 389 3.41 7.39 -29.89
C SER A 389 2.03 7.90 -29.44
N ARG A 390 1.91 9.21 -29.28
CA ARG A 390 0.61 9.88 -29.03
C ARG A 390 -0.39 9.57 -30.15
N ALA A 391 0.07 9.49 -31.40
CA ALA A 391 -0.78 9.15 -32.54
C ALA A 391 -1.39 7.76 -32.40
N TYR A 392 -0.59 6.75 -32.08
CA TYR A 392 -1.07 5.40 -31.88
C TYR A 392 -2.04 5.30 -30.69
N LEU A 393 -1.65 5.86 -29.54
CA LEU A 393 -2.51 5.85 -28.35
C LEU A 393 -3.84 6.58 -28.62
N ARG A 394 -3.81 7.73 -29.32
CA ARG A 394 -5.03 8.41 -29.75
C ARG A 394 -5.90 7.51 -30.64
N HIS A 395 -5.30 6.81 -31.61
CA HIS A 395 -6.00 5.86 -32.46
C HIS A 395 -6.77 4.83 -31.64
N LEU A 396 -6.14 4.21 -30.65
CA LEU A 396 -6.79 3.22 -29.78
C LEU A 396 -8.04 3.78 -29.08
N PHE A 397 -7.99 5.02 -28.59
CA PHE A 397 -9.16 5.67 -27.96
C PHE A 397 -10.25 6.05 -28.95
N ILE A 398 -9.93 6.35 -30.21
CA ILE A 398 -10.93 6.65 -31.24
C ILE A 398 -11.57 5.36 -31.75
N ALA A 399 -10.78 4.31 -31.88
CA ALA A 399 -11.24 2.98 -32.28
C ALA A 399 -12.01 2.23 -31.16
N GLY A 400 -11.94 2.71 -29.90
CA GLY A 400 -12.59 2.04 -28.76
C GLY A 400 -11.85 0.81 -28.25
N GLU A 401 -10.56 0.68 -28.58
CA GLU A 401 -9.73 -0.45 -28.18
C GLU A 401 -9.37 -0.42 -26.69
N MET A 402 -9.52 -1.57 -26.01
CA MET A 402 -9.22 -1.69 -24.57
C MET A 402 -7.75 -1.37 -24.24
N LEU A 403 -6.84 -1.61 -25.17
CA LEU A 403 -5.42 -1.35 -24.97
C LEU A 403 -5.14 0.13 -24.69
N GLY A 404 -5.91 1.06 -25.25
CA GLY A 404 -5.77 2.49 -24.99
C GLY A 404 -5.94 2.85 -23.50
N PRO A 405 -7.08 2.53 -22.87
CA PRO A 405 -7.31 2.66 -21.43
C PRO A 405 -6.25 1.97 -20.55
N ILE A 406 -5.81 0.78 -20.92
CA ILE A 406 -4.79 0.00 -20.20
C ILE A 406 -3.46 0.76 -20.19
N LEU A 407 -2.93 1.07 -21.38
CA LEU A 407 -1.63 1.75 -21.52
C LEU A 407 -1.64 3.11 -20.84
N LEU A 408 -2.71 3.88 -21.00
CA LEU A 408 -2.77 5.21 -20.40
C LEU A 408 -2.90 5.18 -18.87
N SER A 409 -3.63 4.19 -18.32
CA SER A 409 -3.69 3.96 -16.88
C SER A 409 -2.31 3.58 -16.35
N TRP A 410 -1.58 2.71 -17.05
CA TRP A 410 -0.22 2.33 -16.67
C TRP A 410 0.74 3.53 -16.65
N HIS A 411 0.73 4.32 -17.72
CA HIS A 411 1.54 5.56 -17.77
C HIS A 411 1.21 6.51 -16.62
N ASN A 412 -0.08 6.73 -16.34
CA ASN A 412 -0.50 7.64 -15.27
C ASN A 412 -0.03 7.15 -13.89
N ILE A 413 -0.12 5.85 -13.59
CA ILE A 413 0.44 5.30 -12.35
C ILE A 413 1.95 5.52 -12.30
N ALA A 414 2.69 5.20 -13.37
CA ALA A 414 4.13 5.42 -13.43
C ALA A 414 4.50 6.90 -13.21
N TYR A 415 3.72 7.84 -13.74
CA TYR A 415 3.90 9.27 -13.51
C TYR A 415 3.80 9.63 -12.02
N TYR A 416 2.77 9.14 -11.31
CA TYR A 416 2.59 9.41 -9.88
C TYR A 416 3.72 8.83 -9.04
N GLN A 417 4.12 7.60 -9.30
CA GLN A 417 5.20 6.95 -8.56
C GLN A 417 6.54 7.66 -8.79
N ARG A 418 6.84 8.05 -10.04
CA ARG A 418 8.04 8.83 -10.37
C ARG A 418 8.02 10.19 -9.68
N MET A 419 6.90 10.94 -9.76
CA MET A 419 6.77 12.24 -9.12
C MET A 419 7.07 12.18 -7.62
N LEU A 420 6.58 11.17 -6.92
CA LEU A 420 6.83 11.01 -5.49
C LEU A 420 8.25 10.53 -5.18
N ARG A 421 8.83 9.67 -5.99
CA ARG A 421 10.24 9.30 -5.87
C ARG A 421 11.14 10.54 -5.98
N ASP A 422 10.95 11.33 -7.04
CA ASP A 422 11.73 12.54 -7.27
C ASP A 422 11.49 13.60 -6.18
N LEU A 423 10.28 13.65 -5.61
CA LEU A 423 9.95 14.51 -4.46
C LEU A 423 10.67 14.04 -3.18
N ARG A 424 10.74 12.72 -2.90
CA ARG A 424 11.52 12.21 -1.76
C ARG A 424 12.97 12.63 -1.85
N ASP A 425 13.59 12.56 -3.05
CA ASP A 425 14.96 13.01 -3.27
C ASP A 425 15.11 14.53 -3.07
N ALA A 426 14.15 15.31 -3.50
CA ALA A 426 14.12 16.75 -3.25
C ALA A 426 13.99 17.08 -1.76
N ILE A 427 13.17 16.34 -1.00
CA ILE A 427 13.03 16.50 0.46
C ILE A 427 14.37 16.21 1.17
N ARG A 428 15.04 15.10 0.83
CA ARG A 428 16.36 14.75 1.39
C ARG A 428 17.42 15.83 1.15
N GLN A 429 17.26 16.61 0.07
CA GLN A 429 18.15 17.72 -0.31
C GLN A 429 17.69 19.09 0.26
N GLY A 430 16.58 19.16 1.01
CA GLY A 430 15.99 20.42 1.48
C GLY A 430 15.42 21.29 0.36
N LYS A 431 15.00 20.71 -0.75
CA LYS A 431 14.52 21.38 -1.98
C LYS A 431 13.05 21.09 -2.31
N ALA A 432 12.23 20.72 -1.33
CA ALA A 432 10.83 20.36 -1.57
C ALA A 432 10.03 21.52 -2.18
N THR A 433 10.26 22.75 -1.72
CA THR A 433 9.60 23.95 -2.26
C THR A 433 9.95 24.21 -3.72
N GLU A 434 11.24 24.13 -4.06
CA GLU A 434 11.73 24.33 -5.44
C GLU A 434 11.17 23.26 -6.38
N PHE A 435 11.07 22.02 -5.91
CA PHE A 435 10.45 20.92 -6.67
C PHE A 435 8.98 21.25 -6.99
N ARG A 436 8.20 21.64 -5.97
CA ARG A 436 6.80 22.02 -6.12
C ARG A 436 6.64 23.19 -7.13
N GLU A 437 7.46 24.24 -7.03
CA GLU A 437 7.42 25.36 -7.96
C GLU A 437 7.77 24.96 -9.39
N ALA A 438 8.75 24.06 -9.58
CA ALA A 438 9.10 23.53 -10.88
C ALA A 438 7.93 22.77 -11.51
N GLN A 439 7.23 21.94 -10.73
CA GLN A 439 6.04 21.21 -11.19
C GLN A 439 4.90 22.17 -11.57
N MET A 440 4.67 23.23 -10.79
CA MET A 440 3.64 24.24 -11.11
C MET A 440 3.95 25.01 -12.40
N ARG A 441 5.22 25.37 -12.65
CA ARG A 441 5.62 26.04 -13.89
C ARG A 441 5.40 25.18 -15.13
N ARG A 442 5.66 23.88 -15.03
CA ARG A 442 5.48 22.91 -16.12
C ARG A 442 3.99 22.60 -16.41
N SER A 443 3.12 22.79 -15.44
CA SER A 443 1.68 22.49 -15.56
C SER A 443 0.83 23.66 -16.09
N LYS A 444 1.41 24.85 -16.25
CA LYS A 444 0.79 26.02 -16.89
C LYS A 444 0.97 25.96 -18.41
#